data_43c7529114b2c585eb5d0a75a601c1cc
#
_entry.id   43c7529114b2c585eb5d0a75a601c1cc
#
_cell.length_a   1.000
_cell.length_b   1.000
_cell.length_c   1.000
_cell.angle_alpha   90.00
_cell.angle_beta   90.00
_cell.angle_gamma   90.00
#
_symmetry.space_group_name_H-M   'P 1'
#
loop_
_entity.id
_entity.type
_entity.pdbx_description
1 polymer ?
#
loop_
_entity_poly.entity_id
_entity_poly.type
_entity_poly.pdbx_seq_one_letter_code
_entity_poly.pdbx_strand_id
1 'polypeptide(L)'
;MTRLAVLLLAGLLPLGVTLSAQGAAKAPRAVVILPFDATALEREEQWIGEGIAQVLSLGLAQHPGFVQIARSRLRSIGTPGAWGDAGALQALRTAHADAVLYGRLERRNGQLVVLPRALEMKGESGTDPLVLEPLPAPDGELLERLAGLPAAYARALRVAVAEPEAARMERAAHPTGSQRAFEFYARGQAASLRGGQQENETAVDLLARAIEVDAQFVVAHYALGVVHQALGNRWKAAAQFRASTQLDATYAEPFKALGDQFMSAPRRLFDQAVEAYSKAIELRPFYAEAHVGLGDAKAAKGDVDGAVAAYKKALVYNPVNPRVHLSLGKIYYAEKGLYYESVNAYKRAIELDARSLEARMGLGEVYEDKGLYKEAIGEYSKVLELDAQHTGALYNLALVFEKVDPKEAIARWERYIRVASQLPAEKDWVDVARQHLRKLRNQLKE
;
A
#
# COMPACT_ATOMS: atom_id res chain seq x y z
N MET A 1 -73.12 -21.11 -31.78
CA MET A 1 -73.96 -19.97 -31.39
C MET A 1 -73.22 -19.24 -30.25
N THR A 2 -72.57 -18.16 -30.61
CA THR A 2 -72.75 -16.74 -30.16
C THR A 2 -72.23 -16.45 -28.76
N ARG A 3 -71.34 -15.61 -28.49
CA ARG A 3 -71.04 -14.24 -28.69
C ARG A 3 -69.82 -13.84 -27.86
N LEU A 4 -68.91 -13.13 -28.49
CA LEU A 4 -67.99 -12.12 -28.00
C LEU A 4 -68.35 -11.42 -26.69
N ALA A 5 -67.35 -11.25 -25.82
CA ALA A 5 -67.25 -10.11 -24.93
C ALA A 5 -65.81 -9.60 -24.96
N VAL A 6 -65.67 -8.43 -25.52
CA VAL A 6 -64.44 -7.57 -25.51
C VAL A 6 -64.37 -6.92 -24.15
N LEU A 7 -63.25 -7.10 -23.46
CA LEU A 7 -62.91 -6.32 -22.27
C LEU A 7 -61.61 -5.52 -22.55
N LEU A 8 -61.76 -4.21 -22.54
CA LEU A 8 -60.72 -3.21 -22.60
C LEU A 8 -59.77 -3.40 -21.43
N LEU A 9 -58.50 -3.66 -21.72
CA LEU A 9 -57.38 -3.49 -20.80
C LEU A 9 -56.76 -2.13 -21.02
N ALA A 10 -57.01 -1.23 -20.09
CA ALA A 10 -56.36 0.08 -19.99
C ALA A 10 -54.88 -0.09 -19.75
N GLY A 11 -54.09 0.67 -20.49
CA GLY A 11 -52.66 0.63 -20.46
C GLY A 11 -52.07 0.98 -19.10
N LEU A 12 -51.21 0.13 -18.61
CA LEU A 12 -50.14 0.42 -17.67
C LEU A 12 -48.88 0.64 -18.48
N LEU A 13 -48.53 1.90 -18.65
CA LEU A 13 -47.20 2.32 -19.08
C LEU A 13 -46.20 1.83 -18.04
N PRO A 14 -45.12 1.12 -18.40
CA PRO A 14 -44.05 0.90 -17.50
C PRO A 14 -43.34 2.25 -17.29
N LEU A 15 -43.35 2.74 -16.06
CA LEU A 15 -42.41 3.75 -15.61
C LEU A 15 -41.00 3.24 -15.88
N GLY A 16 -40.44 3.66 -17.01
CA GLY A 16 -39.05 3.50 -17.32
C GLY A 16 -38.24 4.21 -16.26
N VAL A 17 -37.79 3.46 -15.26
CA VAL A 17 -36.64 3.86 -14.46
C VAL A 17 -35.46 3.89 -15.45
N THR A 18 -35.20 5.07 -15.99
CA THR A 18 -33.90 5.34 -16.61
C THR A 18 -32.86 5.18 -15.51
N LEU A 19 -32.28 3.97 -15.40
CA LEU A 19 -30.96 3.86 -14.81
C LEU A 19 -30.08 4.78 -15.66
N SER A 20 -29.85 5.98 -15.15
CA SER A 20 -28.74 6.79 -15.61
C SER A 20 -27.51 5.89 -15.50
N ALA A 21 -26.92 5.53 -16.61
CA ALA A 21 -25.59 4.96 -16.66
C ALA A 21 -24.67 5.98 -15.97
N GLN A 22 -24.49 5.82 -14.65
CA GLN A 22 -23.36 6.39 -13.96
C GLN A 22 -22.16 5.84 -14.71
N GLY A 23 -21.52 6.68 -15.52
CA GLY A 23 -20.32 6.32 -16.24
C GLY A 23 -19.39 5.61 -15.27
N ALA A 24 -18.91 4.43 -15.65
CA ALA A 24 -18.03 3.61 -14.82
C ALA A 24 -16.94 4.55 -14.27
N ALA A 25 -16.93 4.73 -12.95
CA ALA A 25 -15.97 5.61 -12.30
C ALA A 25 -14.59 5.14 -12.73
N LYS A 26 -13.83 6.05 -13.37
CA LYS A 26 -12.49 5.74 -13.85
C LYS A 26 -11.67 5.24 -12.66
N ALA A 27 -10.95 4.13 -12.81
CA ALA A 27 -10.10 3.60 -11.75
C ALA A 27 -9.15 4.69 -11.23
N PRO A 28 -8.91 4.76 -9.91
CA PRO A 28 -8.00 5.74 -9.35
C PRO A 28 -6.60 5.58 -9.94
N ARG A 29 -5.91 6.68 -10.14
CA ARG A 29 -4.54 6.68 -10.67
C ARG A 29 -3.55 6.37 -9.57
N ALA A 30 -2.73 5.37 -9.79
CA ALA A 30 -1.61 5.05 -8.92
C ALA A 30 -0.47 6.05 -9.18
N VAL A 31 -0.10 6.83 -8.16
CA VAL A 31 0.93 7.87 -8.29
C VAL A 31 2.07 7.65 -7.29
N VAL A 32 3.30 7.90 -7.75
CA VAL A 32 4.47 8.06 -6.90
C VAL A 32 4.82 9.52 -6.81
N ILE A 33 5.07 10.02 -5.61
CA ILE A 33 5.48 11.39 -5.35
C ILE A 33 6.93 11.37 -4.90
N LEU A 34 7.82 11.98 -5.68
CA LEU A 34 9.23 12.07 -5.35
C LEU A 34 9.55 13.42 -4.72
N PRO A 35 10.57 13.52 -3.84
CA PRO A 35 11.10 14.81 -3.43
C PRO A 35 11.53 15.61 -4.65
N PHE A 36 11.30 16.92 -4.63
CA PHE A 36 11.76 17.80 -5.70
C PHE A 36 13.28 17.99 -5.58
N ASP A 37 13.94 18.02 -6.72
CA ASP A 37 15.38 18.30 -6.75
C ASP A 37 15.67 19.71 -6.25
N ALA A 38 16.32 19.79 -5.12
CA ALA A 38 16.71 21.04 -4.43
C ALA A 38 18.23 21.26 -4.43
N THR A 39 18.98 20.53 -5.27
CA THR A 39 20.46 20.58 -5.30
C THR A 39 21.00 21.94 -5.72
N ALA A 40 20.19 22.73 -6.43
CA ALA A 40 20.53 24.11 -6.82
C ALA A 40 20.30 25.14 -5.70
N LEU A 41 19.73 24.74 -4.55
CA LEU A 41 19.47 25.59 -3.40
C LEU A 41 20.57 25.44 -2.35
N GLU A 42 20.67 26.43 -1.46
CA GLU A 42 21.53 26.36 -0.28
C GLU A 42 21.15 25.16 0.61
N ARG A 43 22.11 24.64 1.36
CA ARG A 43 21.94 23.41 2.16
C ARG A 43 20.79 23.52 3.16
N GLU A 44 20.60 24.69 3.72
CA GLU A 44 19.55 25.03 4.67
C GLU A 44 18.15 24.96 4.06
N GLU A 45 18.02 25.13 2.75
CA GLU A 45 16.77 25.17 2.00
C GLU A 45 16.43 23.84 1.30
N GLN A 46 17.36 22.89 1.25
CA GLN A 46 17.14 21.62 0.53
C GLN A 46 15.98 20.77 1.07
N TRP A 47 15.55 21.02 2.31
CA TRP A 47 14.36 20.40 2.88
C TRP A 47 13.07 20.71 2.11
N ILE A 48 13.05 21.81 1.35
CA ILE A 48 11.88 22.25 0.57
C ILE A 48 11.48 21.18 -0.45
N GLY A 49 12.44 20.46 -1.03
CA GLY A 49 12.16 19.37 -1.95
C GLY A 49 11.29 18.26 -1.32
N GLU A 50 11.61 17.86 -0.10
CA GLU A 50 10.78 16.93 0.68
C GLU A 50 9.46 17.58 1.11
N GLY A 51 9.51 18.85 1.53
CA GLY A 51 8.33 19.61 1.91
C GLY A 51 7.25 19.62 0.81
N ILE A 52 7.65 19.85 -0.44
CA ILE A 52 6.71 19.79 -1.57
C ILE A 52 6.13 18.39 -1.76
N ALA A 53 6.93 17.34 -1.61
CA ALA A 53 6.41 15.98 -1.68
C ALA A 53 5.38 15.69 -0.57
N GLN A 54 5.56 16.25 0.63
CA GLN A 54 4.60 16.14 1.73
C GLN A 54 3.31 16.92 1.43
N VAL A 55 3.40 18.16 0.93
CA VAL A 55 2.25 18.96 0.49
C VAL A 55 1.42 18.20 -0.54
N LEU A 56 2.07 17.64 -1.56
CA LEU A 56 1.41 16.84 -2.59
C LEU A 56 0.76 15.59 -1.98
N SER A 57 1.46 14.90 -1.09
CA SER A 57 0.94 13.70 -0.42
C SER A 57 -0.32 13.99 0.38
N LEU A 58 -0.30 15.04 1.19
CA LEU A 58 -1.44 15.44 2.03
C LEU A 58 -2.64 15.87 1.19
N GLY A 59 -2.41 16.70 0.16
CA GLY A 59 -3.48 17.20 -0.70
C GLY A 59 -4.10 16.10 -1.57
N LEU A 60 -3.29 15.31 -2.26
CA LEU A 60 -3.80 14.25 -3.14
C LEU A 60 -4.50 13.11 -2.38
N ALA A 61 -4.14 12.89 -1.09
CA ALA A 61 -4.85 11.94 -0.23
C ALA A 61 -6.32 12.30 0.01
N GLN A 62 -6.72 13.54 -0.27
CA GLN A 62 -8.11 14.01 -0.11
C GLN A 62 -8.99 13.77 -1.34
N HIS A 63 -8.46 13.14 -2.39
CA HIS A 63 -9.18 12.90 -3.64
C HIS A 63 -9.25 11.41 -4.01
N PRO A 64 -10.45 10.83 -4.26
CA PRO A 64 -10.63 9.41 -4.55
C PRO A 64 -10.01 8.96 -5.88
N GLY A 65 -9.70 9.89 -6.77
CA GLY A 65 -9.07 9.62 -8.06
C GLY A 65 -7.57 9.29 -7.99
N PHE A 66 -6.96 9.30 -6.80
CA PHE A 66 -5.56 9.00 -6.61
C PHE A 66 -5.34 7.91 -5.57
N VAL A 67 -4.40 7.01 -5.84
CA VAL A 67 -3.79 6.13 -4.87
C VAL A 67 -2.29 6.38 -4.83
N GLN A 68 -1.76 6.66 -3.66
CA GLN A 68 -0.34 6.95 -3.50
C GLN A 68 0.44 5.66 -3.25
N ILE A 69 1.46 5.43 -4.05
CA ILE A 69 2.38 4.32 -3.86
C ILE A 69 3.49 4.75 -2.92
N ALA A 70 3.68 3.98 -1.84
CA ALA A 70 4.69 4.27 -0.85
C ALA A 70 6.11 4.27 -1.45
N ARG A 71 6.88 5.32 -1.16
CA ARG A 71 8.28 5.44 -1.61
C ARG A 71 9.19 4.32 -1.10
N SER A 72 8.81 3.62 -0.06
CA SER A 72 9.53 2.43 0.41
C SER A 72 9.68 1.34 -0.65
N ARG A 73 8.78 1.27 -1.64
CA ARG A 73 8.92 0.38 -2.80
C ARG A 73 10.10 0.74 -3.72
N LEU A 74 10.61 1.97 -3.62
CA LEU A 74 11.72 2.46 -4.44
C LEU A 74 13.10 2.19 -3.81
N ARG A 75 13.17 1.58 -2.63
CA ARG A 75 14.45 1.32 -1.94
C ARG A 75 15.46 0.54 -2.78
N SER A 76 14.98 -0.30 -3.71
CA SER A 76 15.84 -1.08 -4.61
C SER A 76 16.60 -0.25 -5.64
N ILE A 77 16.13 0.96 -5.95
CA ILE A 77 16.79 1.88 -6.92
C ILE A 77 17.60 2.98 -6.24
N GLY A 78 17.69 2.94 -4.91
CA GLY A 78 18.39 3.94 -4.11
C GLY A 78 17.62 5.24 -3.96
N THR A 79 18.22 6.20 -3.26
CA THR A 79 17.75 7.60 -3.18
C THR A 79 18.73 8.45 -3.96
N PRO A 80 18.49 8.75 -5.25
CA PRO A 80 19.33 9.70 -5.97
C PRO A 80 19.28 11.06 -5.28
N GLY A 81 20.38 11.76 -5.23
CA GLY A 81 20.43 13.14 -4.72
C GLY A 81 19.54 14.10 -5.52
N ALA A 82 19.27 13.74 -6.79
CA ALA A 82 18.39 14.48 -7.68
C ALA A 82 17.59 13.52 -8.56
N TRP A 83 16.27 13.73 -8.68
CA TRP A 83 15.40 12.98 -9.56
C TRP A 83 15.24 13.69 -10.90
N GLY A 84 16.09 13.33 -11.88
CA GLY A 84 15.87 13.71 -13.28
C GLY A 84 14.83 12.80 -13.96
N ASP A 85 14.50 13.11 -15.22
CA ASP A 85 13.47 12.40 -16.00
C ASP A 85 13.74 10.87 -16.08
N ALA A 86 15.03 10.48 -16.21
CA ALA A 86 15.42 9.05 -16.24
C ALA A 86 15.15 8.34 -14.91
N GLY A 87 15.51 8.97 -13.79
CA GLY A 87 15.24 8.44 -12.45
C GLY A 87 13.74 8.39 -12.15
N ALA A 88 12.98 9.39 -12.58
CA ALA A 88 11.53 9.42 -12.46
C ALA A 88 10.88 8.28 -13.28
N LEU A 89 11.35 8.01 -14.49
CA LEU A 89 10.88 6.88 -15.30
C LEU A 89 11.19 5.53 -14.64
N GLN A 90 12.38 5.38 -14.05
CA GLN A 90 12.73 4.17 -13.32
C GLN A 90 11.83 3.98 -12.09
N ALA A 91 11.56 5.05 -11.33
CA ALA A 91 10.65 5.01 -10.19
C ALA A 91 9.24 4.62 -10.61
N LEU A 92 8.74 5.18 -11.71
CA LEU A 92 7.44 4.88 -12.29
C LEU A 92 7.27 3.37 -12.59
N ARG A 93 8.27 2.77 -13.23
CA ARG A 93 8.28 1.33 -13.57
C ARG A 93 8.38 0.46 -12.32
N THR A 94 9.31 0.76 -11.43
CA THR A 94 9.53 -0.03 -10.19
C THR A 94 8.31 -0.03 -9.27
N ALA A 95 7.59 1.09 -9.21
CA ALA A 95 6.40 1.24 -8.39
C ALA A 95 5.14 0.65 -9.04
N HIS A 96 5.17 0.26 -10.31
CA HIS A 96 3.97 -0.08 -11.11
C HIS A 96 2.90 1.02 -11.02
N ALA A 97 3.32 2.28 -11.08
CA ALA A 97 2.45 3.44 -10.99
C ALA A 97 2.00 3.92 -12.37
N ASP A 98 0.86 4.64 -12.42
CA ASP A 98 0.36 5.28 -13.64
C ASP A 98 1.06 6.60 -13.92
N ALA A 99 1.52 7.28 -12.85
CA ALA A 99 2.26 8.53 -12.97
C ALA A 99 3.27 8.72 -11.83
N VAL A 100 4.33 9.48 -12.10
CA VAL A 100 5.26 9.97 -11.10
C VAL A 100 5.24 11.50 -11.09
N LEU A 101 5.14 12.07 -9.87
CA LEU A 101 5.15 13.50 -9.62
C LEU A 101 6.51 13.89 -9.07
N TYR A 102 7.16 14.83 -9.72
CA TYR A 102 8.51 15.26 -9.37
C TYR A 102 8.74 16.70 -9.88
N GLY A 103 9.91 17.24 -9.66
CA GLY A 103 10.26 18.57 -10.14
C GLY A 103 11.61 19.00 -9.65
N ARG A 104 11.94 20.25 -9.89
CA ARG A 104 13.18 20.86 -9.40
C ARG A 104 12.90 22.25 -8.84
N LEU A 105 13.83 22.72 -8.03
CA LEU A 105 13.82 24.04 -7.39
C LEU A 105 15.00 24.84 -7.90
N GLU A 106 14.79 26.11 -8.10
CA GLU A 106 15.86 27.04 -8.44
C GLU A 106 15.55 28.44 -7.91
N ARG A 107 16.59 29.27 -7.73
CA ARG A 107 16.41 30.68 -7.45
C ARG A 107 16.58 31.48 -8.74
N ARG A 108 15.58 32.33 -9.05
CA ARG A 108 15.62 33.29 -10.16
C ARG A 108 15.48 34.70 -9.58
N ASN A 109 16.48 35.52 -9.80
CA ASN A 109 16.53 36.89 -9.23
C ASN A 109 16.28 36.93 -7.72
N GLY A 110 16.84 35.97 -6.98
CA GLY A 110 16.66 35.83 -5.53
C GLY A 110 15.37 35.16 -5.07
N GLN A 111 14.38 35.01 -5.93
CA GLN A 111 13.10 34.38 -5.63
C GLN A 111 13.16 32.87 -5.87
N LEU A 112 12.58 32.08 -4.97
CA LEU A 112 12.40 30.65 -5.14
C LEU A 112 11.36 30.39 -6.25
N VAL A 113 11.68 29.48 -7.16
CA VAL A 113 10.77 29.03 -8.21
C VAL A 113 10.70 27.51 -8.18
N VAL A 114 9.48 26.99 -8.08
CA VAL A 114 9.18 25.55 -8.19
C VAL A 114 8.88 25.25 -9.64
N LEU A 115 9.52 24.21 -10.19
CA LEU A 115 9.35 23.74 -11.56
C LEU A 115 8.75 22.32 -11.54
N PRO A 116 7.42 22.19 -11.44
CA PRO A 116 6.77 20.92 -11.29
C PRO A 116 6.71 20.14 -12.62
N ARG A 117 6.89 18.83 -12.55
CA ARG A 117 6.83 17.89 -13.68
C ARG A 117 6.09 16.62 -13.30
N ALA A 118 5.53 15.94 -14.29
CA ALA A 118 5.02 14.59 -14.14
C ALA A 118 5.43 13.74 -15.35
N LEU A 119 5.57 12.42 -15.12
CA LEU A 119 5.63 11.42 -16.19
C LEU A 119 4.43 10.49 -16.04
N GLU A 120 3.80 10.14 -17.16
CA GLU A 120 2.74 9.14 -17.21
C GLU A 120 3.24 7.87 -17.88
N MET A 121 2.69 6.70 -17.49
CA MET A 121 2.91 5.46 -18.21
C MET A 121 1.95 5.38 -19.41
N LYS A 122 2.48 5.10 -20.61
CA LYS A 122 1.69 4.75 -21.81
C LYS A 122 2.25 3.47 -22.41
N GLY A 123 1.50 2.38 -22.26
CA GLY A 123 2.01 1.06 -22.62
C GLY A 123 3.26 0.69 -21.81
N GLU A 124 4.29 0.19 -22.45
CA GLU A 124 5.58 -0.15 -21.83
C GLU A 124 6.56 1.03 -21.75
N SER A 125 6.24 2.14 -22.38
CA SER A 125 7.08 3.34 -22.47
C SER A 125 6.51 4.46 -21.63
N GLY A 126 7.38 5.27 -21.01
CA GLY A 126 6.98 6.55 -20.41
C GLY A 126 6.65 7.55 -21.51
N THR A 127 5.84 8.55 -21.16
CA THR A 127 5.59 9.71 -22.04
C THR A 127 6.71 10.74 -21.95
N ASP A 128 6.66 11.73 -22.83
CA ASP A 128 7.39 12.97 -22.59
C ASP A 128 6.92 13.61 -21.28
N PRO A 129 7.83 14.26 -20.53
CA PRO A 129 7.46 14.91 -19.28
C PRO A 129 6.37 15.96 -19.48
N LEU A 130 5.30 15.85 -18.67
CA LEU A 130 4.33 16.91 -18.51
C LEU A 130 4.98 18.02 -17.68
N VAL A 131 5.16 19.18 -18.27
CA VAL A 131 5.69 20.38 -17.59
C VAL A 131 4.51 21.23 -17.17
N LEU A 132 4.39 21.46 -15.86
CA LEU A 132 3.41 22.37 -15.31
C LEU A 132 3.98 23.80 -15.30
N GLU A 133 3.12 24.80 -15.10
CA GLU A 133 3.55 26.17 -15.00
C GLU A 133 4.52 26.38 -13.83
N PRO A 134 5.63 27.12 -14.03
CA PRO A 134 6.52 27.50 -12.93
C PRO A 134 5.75 28.22 -11.83
N LEU A 135 6.00 27.84 -10.58
CA LEU A 135 5.35 28.43 -9.41
C LEU A 135 6.37 29.29 -8.63
N PRO A 136 6.34 30.63 -8.81
CA PRO A 136 7.13 31.52 -7.97
C PRO A 136 6.60 31.51 -6.52
N ALA A 137 7.51 31.37 -5.56
CA ALA A 137 7.21 31.41 -4.14
C ALA A 137 8.06 32.49 -3.46
N PRO A 138 7.50 33.68 -3.20
CA PRO A 138 8.17 34.71 -2.41
C PRO A 138 8.54 34.21 -1.02
N ASP A 139 9.59 34.77 -0.43
CA ASP A 139 9.99 34.44 0.93
C ASP A 139 8.82 34.69 1.90
N GLY A 140 8.50 33.68 2.73
CA GLY A 140 7.38 33.71 3.67
C GLY A 140 6.03 33.25 3.12
N GLU A 141 5.83 33.16 1.80
CA GLU A 141 4.57 32.72 1.16
C GLU A 141 4.63 31.27 0.64
N LEU A 142 5.72 30.54 0.92
CA LEU A 142 5.96 29.21 0.33
C LEU A 142 4.77 28.26 0.52
N LEU A 143 4.29 28.09 1.74
CA LEU A 143 3.22 27.12 2.03
C LEU A 143 1.90 27.50 1.38
N GLU A 144 1.57 28.79 1.38
CA GLU A 144 0.37 29.32 0.72
C GLU A 144 0.42 29.05 -0.79
N ARG A 145 1.56 29.32 -1.44
CA ARG A 145 1.75 29.07 -2.87
C ARG A 145 1.71 27.59 -3.22
N LEU A 146 2.22 26.71 -2.37
CA LEU A 146 2.23 25.28 -2.59
C LEU A 146 0.84 24.64 -2.41
N ALA A 147 -0.07 25.25 -1.67
CA ALA A 147 -1.38 24.66 -1.35
C ALA A 147 -2.20 24.30 -2.59
N GLY A 148 -2.10 25.08 -3.65
CA GLY A 148 -2.78 24.82 -4.93
C GLY A 148 -2.13 23.75 -5.83
N LEU A 149 -0.91 23.31 -5.49
CA LEU A 149 -0.13 22.40 -6.32
C LEU A 149 -0.77 21.02 -6.52
N PRO A 150 -1.40 20.38 -5.51
CA PRO A 150 -2.09 19.10 -5.71
C PRO A 150 -3.21 19.17 -6.75
N ALA A 151 -4.01 20.23 -6.74
CA ALA A 151 -5.08 20.43 -7.72
C ALA A 151 -4.51 20.73 -9.14
N ALA A 152 -3.36 21.41 -9.23
CA ALA A 152 -2.67 21.61 -10.49
C ALA A 152 -2.20 20.29 -11.11
N TYR A 153 -1.60 19.40 -10.32
CA TYR A 153 -1.23 18.06 -10.78
C TYR A 153 -2.45 17.21 -11.16
N ALA A 154 -3.54 17.29 -10.41
CA ALA A 154 -4.76 16.57 -10.74
C ALA A 154 -5.29 16.99 -12.13
N ARG A 155 -5.33 18.29 -12.42
CA ARG A 155 -5.71 18.82 -13.74
C ARG A 155 -4.75 18.38 -14.85
N ALA A 156 -3.43 18.47 -14.62
CA ALA A 156 -2.42 18.03 -15.58
C ALA A 156 -2.57 16.53 -15.93
N LEU A 157 -2.88 15.71 -14.94
CA LEU A 157 -3.16 14.28 -15.09
C LEU A 157 -4.60 13.98 -15.57
N ARG A 158 -5.40 14.97 -15.92
CA ARG A 158 -6.78 14.83 -16.40
C ARG A 158 -7.70 14.08 -15.42
N VAL A 159 -7.47 14.27 -14.12
CA VAL A 159 -8.38 13.84 -13.05
C VAL A 159 -9.34 15.00 -12.78
N ALA A 160 -10.63 14.74 -12.89
CA ALA A 160 -11.65 15.75 -12.60
C ALA A 160 -11.67 16.06 -11.11
N VAL A 161 -11.62 17.32 -10.75
CA VAL A 161 -11.67 17.79 -9.35
C VAL A 161 -12.80 18.81 -9.24
N ALA A 162 -13.80 18.49 -8.43
CA ALA A 162 -14.88 19.41 -8.11
C ALA A 162 -14.41 20.48 -7.10
N GLU A 163 -15.06 21.66 -7.09
CA GLU A 163 -14.70 22.74 -6.16
C GLU A 163 -14.61 22.32 -4.68
N PRO A 164 -15.55 21.53 -4.11
CA PRO A 164 -15.42 21.07 -2.74
C PRO A 164 -14.22 20.16 -2.50
N GLU A 165 -13.79 19.40 -3.53
CA GLU A 165 -12.61 18.54 -3.48
C GLU A 165 -11.33 19.36 -3.57
N ALA A 166 -11.28 20.34 -4.48
CA ALA A 166 -10.16 21.26 -4.58
C ALA A 166 -9.90 21.96 -3.25
N ALA A 167 -10.95 22.50 -2.62
CA ALA A 167 -10.85 23.16 -1.33
C ALA A 167 -10.38 22.22 -0.18
N ARG A 168 -10.77 20.94 -0.20
CA ARG A 168 -10.25 19.95 0.75
C ARG A 168 -8.77 19.64 0.51
N MET A 169 -8.39 19.46 -0.75
CA MET A 169 -7.00 19.22 -1.16
C MET A 169 -6.10 20.38 -0.74
N GLU A 170 -6.54 21.61 -0.97
CA GLU A 170 -5.81 22.83 -0.62
C GLU A 170 -5.63 22.99 0.89
N ARG A 171 -6.70 22.82 1.67
CA ARG A 171 -6.61 22.84 3.15
C ARG A 171 -5.64 21.79 3.68
N ALA A 172 -5.68 20.56 3.17
CA ALA A 172 -4.78 19.50 3.59
C ALA A 172 -3.33 19.77 3.17
N ALA A 173 -3.13 20.43 2.04
CA ALA A 173 -1.81 20.83 1.53
C ALA A 173 -1.20 22.04 2.28
N HIS A 174 -1.97 22.72 3.12
CA HIS A 174 -1.52 23.81 3.99
C HIS A 174 -1.74 23.46 5.47
N PRO A 175 -0.98 22.48 6.00
CA PRO A 175 -1.28 21.84 7.27
C PRO A 175 -0.88 22.64 8.51
N THR A 176 -0.14 23.75 8.34
CA THR A 176 0.28 24.72 9.37
C THR A 176 0.57 26.09 8.75
N GLY A 177 0.30 27.16 9.47
CA GLY A 177 0.69 28.52 9.08
C GLY A 177 2.17 28.85 9.35
N SER A 178 2.92 27.96 10.03
CA SER A 178 4.31 28.17 10.40
C SER A 178 5.26 27.48 9.43
N GLN A 179 5.95 28.22 8.58
CA GLN A 179 6.98 27.66 7.69
C GLN A 179 8.08 26.93 8.48
N ARG A 180 8.44 27.44 9.67
CA ARG A 180 9.46 26.81 10.52
C ARG A 180 8.98 25.49 11.11
N ALA A 181 7.73 25.40 11.55
CA ALA A 181 7.16 24.13 12.00
C ALA A 181 7.11 23.11 10.84
N PHE A 182 6.75 23.57 9.65
CA PHE A 182 6.72 22.74 8.46
C PHE A 182 8.12 22.28 8.02
N GLU A 183 9.14 23.12 8.14
CA GLU A 183 10.54 22.72 7.92
C GLU A 183 10.94 21.54 8.81
N PHE A 184 10.70 21.64 10.11
CA PHE A 184 11.00 20.55 11.04
C PHE A 184 10.20 19.28 10.70
N TYR A 185 8.93 19.41 10.36
CA TYR A 185 8.11 18.32 9.93
C TYR A 185 8.66 17.64 8.66
N ALA A 186 8.98 18.38 7.61
CA ALA A 186 9.52 17.85 6.37
C ALA A 186 10.87 17.14 6.57
N ARG A 187 11.77 17.73 7.36
CA ARG A 187 13.06 17.11 7.73
C ARG A 187 12.85 15.83 8.55
N GLY A 188 11.88 15.82 9.47
CA GLY A 188 11.49 14.65 10.26
C GLY A 188 10.94 13.51 9.39
N GLN A 189 10.09 13.84 8.43
CA GLN A 189 9.58 12.87 7.46
C GLN A 189 10.70 12.31 6.57
N ALA A 190 11.62 13.14 6.11
CA ALA A 190 12.80 12.70 5.35
C ALA A 190 13.67 11.72 6.16
N ALA A 191 13.91 12.00 7.45
CA ALA A 191 14.64 11.10 8.34
C ALA A 191 13.89 9.76 8.51
N SER A 192 12.61 9.78 8.82
CA SER A 192 11.79 8.57 8.97
C SER A 192 11.80 7.70 7.71
N LEU A 193 11.80 8.30 6.52
CA LEU A 193 11.83 7.57 5.25
C LEU A 193 13.17 6.87 4.98
N ARG A 194 14.29 7.40 5.48
CA ARG A 194 15.58 6.70 5.41
C ARG A 194 15.56 5.43 6.26
N GLY A 195 14.81 5.44 7.36
CA GLY A 195 14.61 4.28 8.20
C GLY A 195 15.82 3.93 9.06
N GLY A 196 15.65 2.94 9.94
CA GLY A 196 16.65 2.57 10.94
C GLY A 196 16.48 3.33 12.26
N GLN A 197 17.10 2.82 13.32
CA GLN A 197 16.89 3.34 14.66
C GLN A 197 17.34 4.80 14.78
N GLN A 198 18.57 5.10 14.38
CA GLN A 198 19.16 6.45 14.48
C GLN A 198 18.37 7.51 13.71
N GLU A 199 17.92 7.17 12.49
CA GLU A 199 17.13 8.08 11.67
C GLU A 199 15.73 8.31 12.24
N ASN A 200 15.12 7.28 12.83
CA ASN A 200 13.84 7.42 13.53
C ASN A 200 13.98 8.24 14.82
N GLU A 201 15.08 8.13 15.56
CA GLU A 201 15.36 9.00 16.72
C GLU A 201 15.51 10.46 16.28
N THR A 202 16.25 10.71 15.20
CA THR A 202 16.34 12.03 14.57
C THR A 202 14.97 12.57 14.14
N ALA A 203 14.12 11.71 13.58
CA ALA A 203 12.76 12.07 13.20
C ALA A 203 11.90 12.45 14.41
N VAL A 204 12.03 11.74 15.55
CA VAL A 204 11.34 12.09 16.81
C VAL A 204 11.70 13.50 17.24
N ASP A 205 13.01 13.83 17.29
CA ASP A 205 13.46 15.16 17.73
C ASP A 205 12.96 16.28 16.81
N LEU A 206 13.01 16.05 15.49
CA LEU A 206 12.54 17.05 14.52
C LEU A 206 11.01 17.24 14.58
N LEU A 207 10.24 16.16 14.68
CA LEU A 207 8.79 16.24 14.78
C LEU A 207 8.33 16.84 16.12
N ALA A 208 9.05 16.57 17.21
CA ALA A 208 8.80 17.23 18.50
C ALA A 208 9.02 18.74 18.39
N ARG A 209 10.10 19.18 17.73
CA ARG A 209 10.34 20.62 17.48
C ARG A 209 9.26 21.24 16.59
N ALA A 210 8.74 20.51 15.60
CA ALA A 210 7.62 20.99 14.80
C ALA A 210 6.41 21.31 15.69
N ILE A 211 6.10 20.43 16.65
CA ILE A 211 5.00 20.59 17.61
C ILE A 211 5.30 21.70 18.63
N GLU A 212 6.56 21.87 19.07
CA GLU A 212 6.94 22.98 19.94
C GLU A 212 6.74 24.35 19.28
N VAL A 213 6.98 24.44 17.97
CA VAL A 213 6.76 25.68 17.20
C VAL A 213 5.28 25.91 16.90
N ASP A 214 4.52 24.85 16.62
CA ASP A 214 3.08 24.91 16.38
C ASP A 214 2.38 23.72 17.07
N ALA A 215 1.86 23.93 18.25
CA ALA A 215 1.16 22.93 19.04
C ALA A 215 -0.18 22.45 18.41
N GLN A 216 -0.70 23.20 17.42
CA GLN A 216 -1.92 22.83 16.68
C GLN A 216 -1.62 22.06 15.39
N PHE A 217 -0.36 21.72 15.14
CA PHE A 217 0.06 21.02 13.93
C PHE A 217 -0.36 19.54 13.96
N VAL A 218 -1.62 19.28 13.64
CA VAL A 218 -2.31 17.96 13.66
C VAL A 218 -1.49 16.86 13.00
N VAL A 219 -0.96 17.15 11.79
CA VAL A 219 -0.22 16.17 10.98
C VAL A 219 1.15 15.84 11.60
N ALA A 220 1.78 16.79 12.32
CA ALA A 220 3.04 16.53 13.02
C ALA A 220 2.82 15.56 14.21
N HIS A 221 1.73 15.71 14.96
CA HIS A 221 1.35 14.74 16.00
C HIS A 221 1.14 13.34 15.41
N TYR A 222 0.39 13.24 14.34
CA TYR A 222 0.22 11.95 13.64
C TYR A 222 1.56 11.36 13.21
N ALA A 223 2.43 12.14 12.55
CA ALA A 223 3.73 11.70 12.09
C ALA A 223 4.63 11.23 13.22
N LEU A 224 4.67 11.97 14.35
CA LEU A 224 5.42 11.58 15.54
C LEU A 224 4.90 10.25 16.12
N GLY A 225 3.58 10.03 16.10
CA GLY A 225 2.98 8.77 16.47
C GLY A 225 3.45 7.61 15.58
N VAL A 226 3.52 7.81 14.26
CA VAL A 226 4.01 6.81 13.30
C VAL A 226 5.49 6.45 13.57
N VAL A 227 6.33 7.44 13.84
CA VAL A 227 7.74 7.19 14.15
C VAL A 227 7.90 6.46 15.49
N HIS A 228 7.14 6.83 16.52
CA HIS A 228 7.14 6.09 17.78
C HIS A 228 6.67 4.64 17.60
N GLN A 229 5.71 4.37 16.71
CA GLN A 229 5.27 3.02 16.37
C GLN A 229 6.41 2.23 15.70
N ALA A 230 7.15 2.83 14.78
CA ALA A 230 8.30 2.21 14.12
C ALA A 230 9.43 1.87 15.11
N LEU A 231 9.61 2.67 16.16
CA LEU A 231 10.53 2.42 17.26
C LEU A 231 10.01 1.43 18.34
N GLY A 232 8.80 0.85 18.16
CA GLY A 232 8.17 -0.03 19.14
C GLY A 232 7.58 0.67 20.36
N ASN A 233 7.60 2.00 20.43
CA ASN A 233 7.11 2.82 21.53
C ASN A 233 5.59 3.00 21.50
N ARG A 234 4.84 1.92 21.64
CA ARG A 234 3.38 1.83 21.42
C ARG A 234 2.56 2.86 22.22
N TRP A 235 2.94 3.10 23.49
CA TRP A 235 2.23 4.05 24.35
C TRP A 235 2.42 5.49 23.90
N LYS A 236 3.64 5.85 23.51
CA LYS A 236 3.93 7.18 22.95
C LYS A 236 3.22 7.37 21.61
N ALA A 237 3.22 6.33 20.76
CA ALA A 237 2.48 6.36 19.49
C ALA A 237 0.98 6.61 19.71
N ALA A 238 0.34 5.84 20.59
CA ALA A 238 -1.08 6.00 20.90
C ALA A 238 -1.41 7.37 21.49
N ALA A 239 -0.52 7.93 22.34
CA ALA A 239 -0.70 9.28 22.88
C ALA A 239 -0.73 10.34 21.77
N GLN A 240 0.20 10.25 20.81
CA GLN A 240 0.30 11.19 19.69
C GLN A 240 -0.88 11.03 18.71
N PHE A 241 -1.33 9.81 18.43
CA PHE A 241 -2.52 9.60 17.60
C PHE A 241 -3.79 10.19 18.26
N ARG A 242 -3.95 10.02 19.58
CA ARG A 242 -5.06 10.65 20.32
C ARG A 242 -4.95 12.17 20.32
N ALA A 243 -3.77 12.74 20.54
CA ALA A 243 -3.57 14.18 20.43
C ALA A 243 -4.01 14.70 19.04
N SER A 244 -3.62 14.00 17.98
CA SER A 244 -4.03 14.36 16.61
C SER A 244 -5.54 14.30 16.44
N THR A 245 -6.25 13.28 16.98
CA THR A 245 -7.74 13.19 16.91
C THR A 245 -8.46 14.23 17.77
N GLN A 246 -7.82 14.70 18.84
CA GLN A 246 -8.38 15.76 19.69
C GLN A 246 -8.24 17.14 19.05
N LEU A 247 -7.15 17.38 18.32
CA LEU A 247 -6.93 18.62 17.58
C LEU A 247 -7.82 18.71 16.34
N ASP A 248 -7.98 17.58 15.61
CA ASP A 248 -8.88 17.50 14.46
C ASP A 248 -9.57 16.13 14.41
N ALA A 249 -10.83 16.09 14.82
CA ALA A 249 -11.65 14.89 14.80
C ALA A 249 -12.07 14.45 13.39
N THR A 250 -11.79 15.25 12.35
CA THR A 250 -12.10 14.93 10.95
C THR A 250 -10.90 14.33 10.20
N TYR A 251 -9.72 14.31 10.82
CA TYR A 251 -8.51 13.74 10.25
C TYR A 251 -8.52 12.21 10.36
N ALA A 252 -8.65 11.50 9.25
CA ALA A 252 -8.93 10.05 9.22
C ALA A 252 -7.73 9.17 9.60
N GLU A 253 -6.50 9.60 9.31
CA GLU A 253 -5.28 8.82 9.47
C GLU A 253 -5.02 8.34 10.91
N PRO A 254 -5.18 9.17 11.95
CA PRO A 254 -4.96 8.74 13.33
C PRO A 254 -5.94 7.64 13.78
N PHE A 255 -7.19 7.65 13.29
CA PHE A 255 -8.14 6.59 13.60
C PHE A 255 -7.70 5.26 12.99
N LYS A 256 -7.22 5.26 11.74
CA LYS A 256 -6.63 4.06 11.13
C LYS A 256 -5.42 3.57 11.91
N ALA A 257 -4.54 4.46 12.33
CA ALA A 257 -3.35 4.11 13.12
C ALA A 257 -3.71 3.55 14.51
N LEU A 258 -4.75 4.07 15.16
CA LEU A 258 -5.29 3.49 16.40
C LEU A 258 -5.85 2.08 16.16
N GLY A 259 -6.53 1.85 15.04
CA GLY A 259 -6.96 0.51 14.62
C GLY A 259 -5.79 -0.47 14.52
N ASP A 260 -4.68 -0.07 13.88
CA ASP A 260 -3.45 -0.87 13.79
C ASP A 260 -2.86 -1.18 15.18
N GLN A 261 -2.91 -0.22 16.10
CA GLN A 261 -2.49 -0.40 17.48
C GLN A 261 -3.33 -1.46 18.20
N PHE A 262 -4.66 -1.45 18.00
CA PHE A 262 -5.56 -2.44 18.59
C PHE A 262 -5.33 -3.82 17.99
N MET A 263 -5.10 -3.93 16.68
CA MET A 263 -4.77 -5.19 16.01
C MET A 263 -3.48 -5.83 16.54
N SER A 264 -2.47 -5.02 16.82
CA SER A 264 -1.17 -5.47 17.32
C SER A 264 -1.11 -5.60 18.85
N ALA A 265 -2.20 -5.35 19.58
CA ALA A 265 -2.24 -5.43 21.03
C ALA A 265 -2.11 -6.89 21.52
N PRO A 266 -1.40 -7.16 22.65
CA PRO A 266 -1.31 -8.50 23.23
C PRO A 266 -2.67 -9.09 23.62
N ARG A 267 -3.60 -8.23 24.05
CA ARG A 267 -5.02 -8.57 24.19
C ARG A 267 -5.69 -8.30 22.84
N ARG A 268 -6.31 -9.29 22.27
CA ARG A 268 -6.98 -9.22 20.96
C ARG A 268 -8.14 -8.23 20.98
N LEU A 269 -7.84 -6.96 20.72
CA LEU A 269 -8.80 -5.84 20.76
C LEU A 269 -9.46 -5.63 19.39
N PHE A 270 -9.95 -6.72 18.79
CA PHE A 270 -10.48 -6.68 17.41
C PHE A 270 -11.72 -5.81 17.26
N ASP A 271 -12.57 -5.73 18.30
CA ASP A 271 -13.77 -4.87 18.26
C ASP A 271 -13.39 -3.40 18.21
N GLN A 272 -12.42 -2.97 19.03
CA GLN A 272 -11.91 -1.61 19.00
C GLN A 272 -11.20 -1.29 17.68
N ALA A 273 -10.52 -2.29 17.09
CA ALA A 273 -9.91 -2.13 15.78
C ALA A 273 -10.98 -1.90 14.70
N VAL A 274 -12.05 -2.72 14.70
CA VAL A 274 -13.18 -2.54 13.75
C VAL A 274 -13.81 -1.16 13.90
N GLU A 275 -14.04 -0.70 15.13
CA GLU A 275 -14.60 0.64 15.39
C GLU A 275 -13.69 1.75 14.87
N ALA A 276 -12.40 1.69 15.16
CA ALA A 276 -11.42 2.68 14.74
C ALA A 276 -11.27 2.74 13.20
N TYR A 277 -11.19 1.59 12.53
CA TYR A 277 -11.17 1.56 11.07
C TYR A 277 -12.49 2.04 10.45
N SER A 278 -13.62 1.68 11.05
CA SER A 278 -14.93 2.16 10.60
C SER A 278 -15.04 3.68 10.71
N LYS A 279 -14.51 4.27 11.79
CA LYS A 279 -14.45 5.73 11.94
C LYS A 279 -13.55 6.38 10.88
N ALA A 280 -12.38 5.81 10.59
CA ALA A 280 -11.53 6.29 9.52
C ALA A 280 -12.23 6.25 8.14
N ILE A 281 -13.01 5.19 7.87
CA ILE A 281 -13.80 5.03 6.64
C ILE A 281 -14.98 6.01 6.58
N GLU A 282 -15.65 6.27 7.71
CA GLU A 282 -16.71 7.28 7.80
C GLU A 282 -16.20 8.66 7.40
N LEU A 283 -15.02 9.04 7.91
CA LEU A 283 -14.39 10.32 7.63
C LEU A 283 -13.83 10.40 6.19
N ARG A 284 -13.31 9.29 5.67
CA ARG A 284 -12.79 9.20 4.30
C ARG A 284 -13.19 7.86 3.66
N PRO A 285 -14.36 7.79 2.99
CA PRO A 285 -14.89 6.53 2.43
C PRO A 285 -14.00 5.81 1.43
N PHE A 286 -13.08 6.53 0.80
CA PHE A 286 -12.11 5.99 -0.17
C PHE A 286 -10.72 5.68 0.43
N TYR A 287 -10.61 5.57 1.76
CA TYR A 287 -9.37 5.25 2.45
C TYR A 287 -9.05 3.74 2.34
N ALA A 288 -8.35 3.37 1.27
CA ALA A 288 -8.07 1.96 0.95
C ALA A 288 -7.42 1.19 2.12
N GLU A 289 -6.43 1.80 2.80
CA GLU A 289 -5.71 1.18 3.91
C GLU A 289 -6.60 0.94 5.14
N ALA A 290 -7.60 1.79 5.37
CA ALA A 290 -8.58 1.57 6.43
C ALA A 290 -9.52 0.41 6.10
N HIS A 291 -9.92 0.26 4.82
CA HIS A 291 -10.66 -0.91 4.37
C HIS A 291 -9.84 -2.20 4.48
N VAL A 292 -8.52 -2.17 4.23
CA VAL A 292 -7.62 -3.32 4.45
C VAL A 292 -7.61 -3.69 5.94
N GLY A 293 -7.37 -2.71 6.82
CA GLY A 293 -7.36 -2.95 8.27
C GLY A 293 -8.68 -3.48 8.80
N LEU A 294 -9.81 -2.96 8.28
CA LEU A 294 -11.14 -3.49 8.61
C LEU A 294 -11.30 -4.95 8.16
N GLY A 295 -10.79 -5.30 6.98
CA GLY A 295 -10.76 -6.68 6.48
C GLY A 295 -9.95 -7.60 7.38
N ASP A 296 -8.75 -7.18 7.75
CA ASP A 296 -7.86 -7.92 8.67
C ASP A 296 -8.53 -8.14 10.04
N ALA A 297 -9.18 -7.10 10.59
CA ALA A 297 -9.87 -7.17 11.89
C ALA A 297 -11.09 -8.12 11.85
N LYS A 298 -11.87 -8.06 10.77
CA LYS A 298 -13.00 -8.95 10.55
C LYS A 298 -12.57 -10.40 10.36
N ALA A 299 -11.53 -10.64 9.57
CA ALA A 299 -10.94 -11.98 9.40
C ALA A 299 -10.47 -12.55 10.74
N ALA A 300 -9.79 -11.75 11.55
CA ALA A 300 -9.32 -12.15 12.89
C ALA A 300 -10.48 -12.47 13.87
N LYS A 301 -11.68 -11.91 13.64
CA LYS A 301 -12.91 -12.24 14.37
C LYS A 301 -13.66 -13.46 13.81
N GLY A 302 -13.23 -14.00 12.67
CA GLY A 302 -13.94 -15.07 11.95
C GLY A 302 -15.11 -14.57 11.06
N ASP A 303 -15.27 -13.25 10.89
CA ASP A 303 -16.23 -12.68 9.94
C ASP A 303 -15.61 -12.71 8.52
N VAL A 304 -15.60 -13.89 7.93
CA VAL A 304 -14.96 -14.17 6.63
C VAL A 304 -15.61 -13.37 5.51
N ASP A 305 -16.95 -13.33 5.46
CA ASP A 305 -17.68 -12.59 4.43
C ASP A 305 -17.49 -11.09 4.55
N GLY A 306 -17.53 -10.58 5.76
CA GLY A 306 -17.23 -9.19 6.04
C GLY A 306 -15.80 -8.81 5.70
N ALA A 307 -14.82 -9.69 5.92
CA ALA A 307 -13.43 -9.49 5.53
C ALA A 307 -13.29 -9.39 4.00
N VAL A 308 -13.88 -10.36 3.26
CA VAL A 308 -13.87 -10.34 1.78
C VAL A 308 -14.51 -9.07 1.24
N ALA A 309 -15.65 -8.64 1.81
CA ALA A 309 -16.31 -7.40 1.40
C ALA A 309 -15.41 -6.17 1.61
N ALA A 310 -14.75 -6.07 2.77
CA ALA A 310 -13.83 -4.98 3.08
C ALA A 310 -12.60 -4.99 2.15
N TYR A 311 -11.99 -6.13 1.89
CA TYR A 311 -10.88 -6.26 0.95
C TYR A 311 -11.27 -5.90 -0.49
N LYS A 312 -12.43 -6.35 -0.97
CA LYS A 312 -12.94 -5.95 -2.29
C LYS A 312 -13.13 -4.44 -2.36
N LYS A 313 -13.64 -3.81 -1.29
CA LYS A 313 -13.78 -2.36 -1.22
C LYS A 313 -12.41 -1.66 -1.24
N ALA A 314 -11.42 -2.20 -0.53
CA ALA A 314 -10.05 -1.70 -0.59
C ALA A 314 -9.48 -1.70 -2.02
N LEU A 315 -9.74 -2.78 -2.80
CA LEU A 315 -9.28 -2.90 -4.18
C LEU A 315 -10.00 -1.94 -5.16
N VAL A 316 -11.20 -1.48 -4.84
CA VAL A 316 -11.85 -0.41 -5.63
C VAL A 316 -11.02 0.87 -5.58
N TYR A 317 -10.43 1.17 -4.42
CA TYR A 317 -9.67 2.41 -4.19
C TYR A 317 -8.16 2.24 -4.36
N ASN A 318 -7.64 1.01 -4.23
CA ASN A 318 -6.23 0.68 -4.47
C ASN A 318 -6.11 -0.69 -5.15
N PRO A 319 -6.31 -0.77 -6.48
CA PRO A 319 -6.28 -2.03 -7.22
C PRO A 319 -4.88 -2.66 -7.33
N VAL A 320 -3.83 -1.91 -7.00
CA VAL A 320 -2.43 -2.36 -7.09
C VAL A 320 -1.82 -2.74 -5.73
N ASN A 321 -2.66 -3.15 -4.77
CA ASN A 321 -2.21 -3.59 -3.46
C ASN A 321 -1.98 -5.11 -3.41
N PRO A 322 -0.72 -5.61 -3.45
CA PRO A 322 -0.44 -7.04 -3.48
C PRO A 322 -0.88 -7.76 -2.21
N ARG A 323 -0.84 -7.09 -1.05
CA ARG A 323 -1.23 -7.67 0.23
C ARG A 323 -2.71 -8.04 0.27
N VAL A 324 -3.58 -7.21 -0.31
CA VAL A 324 -5.02 -7.50 -0.35
C VAL A 324 -5.31 -8.72 -1.22
N HIS A 325 -4.63 -8.84 -2.37
CA HIS A 325 -4.75 -10.01 -3.23
C HIS A 325 -4.23 -11.28 -2.54
N LEU A 326 -3.13 -11.19 -1.80
CA LEU A 326 -2.62 -12.28 -0.95
C LEU A 326 -3.64 -12.71 0.11
N SER A 327 -4.22 -11.76 0.85
CA SER A 327 -5.23 -12.04 1.89
C SER A 327 -6.49 -12.69 1.31
N LEU A 328 -6.97 -12.20 0.15
CA LEU A 328 -8.08 -12.81 -0.57
C LEU A 328 -7.75 -14.22 -1.05
N GLY A 329 -6.54 -14.46 -1.56
CA GLY A 329 -6.07 -15.79 -1.96
C GLY A 329 -6.16 -16.79 -0.82
N LYS A 330 -5.68 -16.42 0.37
CA LYS A 330 -5.75 -17.24 1.59
C LYS A 330 -7.20 -17.55 1.98
N ILE A 331 -8.05 -16.53 2.05
CA ILE A 331 -9.44 -16.70 2.46
C ILE A 331 -10.22 -17.56 1.44
N TYR A 332 -10.03 -17.34 0.16
CA TYR A 332 -10.69 -18.14 -0.87
C TYR A 332 -10.27 -19.60 -0.81
N TYR A 333 -9.00 -19.88 -0.55
CA TYR A 333 -8.50 -21.24 -0.40
C TYR A 333 -8.96 -21.90 0.90
N ALA A 334 -8.56 -21.33 2.04
CA ALA A 334 -8.70 -21.98 3.33
C ALA A 334 -10.13 -22.00 3.87
N GLU A 335 -10.89 -20.90 3.67
CA GLU A 335 -12.17 -20.70 4.34
C GLU A 335 -13.37 -20.96 3.41
N LYS A 336 -13.20 -20.77 2.11
CA LYS A 336 -14.30 -20.86 1.15
C LYS A 336 -14.17 -21.99 0.15
N GLY A 337 -13.01 -22.63 0.03
CA GLY A 337 -12.76 -23.67 -0.98
C GLY A 337 -12.90 -23.17 -2.43
N LEU A 338 -12.75 -21.87 -2.66
CA LEU A 338 -12.88 -21.23 -3.96
C LEU A 338 -11.51 -21.23 -4.66
N TYR A 339 -11.11 -22.39 -5.18
CA TYR A 339 -9.76 -22.60 -5.72
C TYR A 339 -9.42 -21.71 -6.91
N TYR A 340 -10.37 -21.51 -7.82
CA TYR A 340 -10.14 -20.67 -9.01
C TYR A 340 -9.90 -19.21 -8.63
N GLU A 341 -10.72 -18.67 -7.73
CA GLU A 341 -10.58 -17.31 -7.20
C GLU A 341 -9.29 -17.16 -6.42
N SER A 342 -8.90 -18.19 -5.65
CA SER A 342 -7.65 -18.22 -4.90
C SER A 342 -6.44 -18.16 -5.84
N VAL A 343 -6.40 -19.00 -6.89
CA VAL A 343 -5.33 -18.99 -7.89
C VAL A 343 -5.21 -17.60 -8.54
N ASN A 344 -6.32 -16.99 -8.94
CA ASN A 344 -6.32 -15.67 -9.55
C ASN A 344 -5.80 -14.59 -8.59
N ALA A 345 -6.22 -14.67 -7.32
CA ALA A 345 -5.77 -13.72 -6.31
C ALA A 345 -4.27 -13.85 -6.03
N TYR A 346 -3.75 -15.06 -5.85
CA TYR A 346 -2.30 -15.26 -5.66
C TYR A 346 -1.49 -14.85 -6.89
N LYS A 347 -1.93 -15.19 -8.10
CA LYS A 347 -1.27 -14.73 -9.33
C LYS A 347 -1.21 -13.21 -9.39
N ARG A 348 -2.32 -12.54 -9.07
CA ARG A 348 -2.32 -11.08 -9.06
C ARG A 348 -1.40 -10.49 -7.99
N ALA A 349 -1.32 -11.12 -6.80
CA ALA A 349 -0.35 -10.73 -5.77
C ALA A 349 1.09 -10.85 -6.28
N ILE A 350 1.44 -11.94 -6.99
CA ILE A 350 2.77 -12.19 -7.57
C ILE A 350 3.08 -11.21 -8.71
N GLU A 351 2.11 -10.86 -9.56
CA GLU A 351 2.28 -9.85 -10.62
C GLU A 351 2.65 -8.48 -10.04
N LEU A 352 2.03 -8.12 -8.90
CA LEU A 352 2.26 -6.85 -8.21
C LEU A 352 3.51 -6.85 -7.33
N ASP A 353 3.90 -8.03 -6.83
CA ASP A 353 5.11 -8.26 -6.04
C ASP A 353 5.72 -9.62 -6.39
N ALA A 354 6.60 -9.63 -7.39
CA ALA A 354 7.25 -10.84 -7.88
C ALA A 354 8.13 -11.56 -6.83
N ARG A 355 8.49 -10.87 -5.73
CA ARG A 355 9.31 -11.42 -4.63
C ARG A 355 8.47 -11.95 -3.46
N SER A 356 7.16 -11.93 -3.54
CA SER A 356 6.27 -12.46 -2.50
C SER A 356 6.39 -13.98 -2.37
N LEU A 357 7.21 -14.43 -1.41
CA LEU A 357 7.38 -15.86 -1.10
C LEU A 357 6.03 -16.46 -0.67
N GLU A 358 5.29 -15.74 0.16
CA GLU A 358 4.02 -16.18 0.72
C GLU A 358 2.94 -16.40 -0.36
N ALA A 359 2.86 -15.52 -1.35
CA ALA A 359 1.91 -15.69 -2.46
C ALA A 359 2.27 -16.89 -3.35
N ARG A 360 3.58 -17.12 -3.58
CA ARG A 360 4.05 -18.29 -4.33
C ARG A 360 3.84 -19.59 -3.56
N MET A 361 4.10 -19.60 -2.25
CA MET A 361 3.81 -20.74 -1.39
C MET A 361 2.33 -21.10 -1.45
N GLY A 362 1.43 -20.13 -1.21
CA GLY A 362 -0.01 -20.35 -1.26
C GLY A 362 -0.51 -20.81 -2.65
N LEU A 363 0.04 -20.25 -3.73
CA LEU A 363 -0.29 -20.73 -5.08
C LEU A 363 0.18 -22.17 -5.32
N GLY A 364 1.38 -22.52 -4.84
CA GLY A 364 1.91 -23.88 -4.89
C GLY A 364 1.03 -24.88 -4.13
N GLU A 365 0.57 -24.52 -2.93
CA GLU A 365 -0.34 -25.33 -2.10
C GLU A 365 -1.68 -25.58 -2.80
N VAL A 366 -2.26 -24.54 -3.40
CA VAL A 366 -3.51 -24.69 -4.19
C VAL A 366 -3.31 -25.64 -5.37
N TYR A 367 -2.19 -25.54 -6.08
CA TYR A 367 -1.88 -26.44 -7.20
C TYR A 367 -1.64 -27.87 -6.72
N GLU A 368 -0.94 -28.07 -5.61
CA GLU A 368 -0.70 -29.39 -5.01
C GLU A 368 -2.02 -30.08 -4.66
N ASP A 369 -2.92 -29.40 -3.95
CA ASP A 369 -4.25 -29.92 -3.59
C ASP A 369 -5.10 -30.32 -4.80
N LYS A 370 -4.89 -29.66 -5.94
CA LYS A 370 -5.56 -29.99 -7.20
C LYS A 370 -4.85 -31.05 -8.03
N GLY A 371 -3.73 -31.59 -7.53
CA GLY A 371 -2.91 -32.56 -8.25
C GLY A 371 -2.16 -31.98 -9.44
N LEU A 372 -2.06 -30.65 -9.53
CA LEU A 372 -1.29 -29.91 -10.54
C LEU A 372 0.17 -29.84 -10.10
N TYR A 373 0.79 -31.02 -9.94
CA TYR A 373 2.11 -31.15 -9.31
C TYR A 373 3.22 -30.43 -10.06
N LYS A 374 3.13 -30.36 -11.40
CA LYS A 374 4.14 -29.65 -12.21
C LYS A 374 4.12 -28.15 -11.92
N GLU A 375 2.94 -27.58 -11.81
CA GLU A 375 2.73 -26.17 -11.48
C GLU A 375 3.17 -25.88 -10.04
N ALA A 376 2.85 -26.76 -9.08
CA ALA A 376 3.27 -26.65 -7.69
C ALA A 376 4.80 -26.65 -7.57
N ILE A 377 5.49 -27.61 -8.23
CA ILE A 377 6.94 -27.67 -8.31
C ILE A 377 7.52 -26.36 -8.86
N GLY A 378 6.89 -25.78 -9.89
CA GLY A 378 7.29 -24.52 -10.48
C GLY A 378 7.27 -23.36 -9.46
N GLU A 379 6.19 -23.22 -8.69
CA GLU A 379 6.10 -22.13 -7.71
C GLU A 379 7.01 -22.35 -6.50
N TYR A 380 7.10 -23.56 -5.94
CA TYR A 380 8.04 -23.86 -4.84
C TYR A 380 9.50 -23.69 -5.28
N SER A 381 9.85 -24.04 -6.51
CA SER A 381 11.19 -23.81 -7.05
C SER A 381 11.53 -22.33 -7.14
N LYS A 382 10.60 -21.47 -7.56
CA LYS A 382 10.78 -20.02 -7.56
C LYS A 382 10.95 -19.44 -6.15
N VAL A 383 10.28 -20.02 -5.14
CA VAL A 383 10.54 -19.65 -3.73
C VAL A 383 11.99 -19.95 -3.38
N LEU A 384 12.52 -21.12 -3.77
CA LEU A 384 13.89 -21.53 -3.49
C LEU A 384 14.96 -20.76 -4.32
N GLU A 385 14.57 -20.18 -5.45
CA GLU A 385 15.43 -19.23 -6.19
C GLU A 385 15.58 -17.91 -5.44
N LEU A 386 14.52 -17.48 -4.74
CA LEU A 386 14.53 -16.23 -3.96
C LEU A 386 15.12 -16.42 -2.55
N ASP A 387 14.86 -17.58 -1.94
CA ASP A 387 15.36 -17.99 -0.62
C ASP A 387 15.70 -19.48 -0.65
N ALA A 388 16.96 -19.81 -0.88
CA ALA A 388 17.44 -21.19 -1.01
C ALA A 388 17.32 -22.04 0.28
N GLN A 389 17.06 -21.39 1.42
CA GLN A 389 16.91 -22.04 2.73
C GLN A 389 15.46 -22.03 3.25
N HIS A 390 14.49 -21.63 2.45
CA HIS A 390 13.09 -21.59 2.84
C HIS A 390 12.55 -23.01 3.16
N THR A 391 12.49 -23.35 4.45
CA THR A 391 12.16 -24.72 4.92
C THR A 391 10.81 -25.22 4.43
N GLY A 392 9.77 -24.39 4.47
CA GLY A 392 8.44 -24.74 3.95
C GLY A 392 8.46 -25.14 2.47
N ALA A 393 9.19 -24.41 1.62
CA ALA A 393 9.30 -24.73 0.20
C ALA A 393 10.10 -26.01 -0.04
N LEU A 394 11.19 -26.25 0.73
CA LEU A 394 11.95 -27.48 0.66
C LEU A 394 11.10 -28.69 1.06
N TYR A 395 10.29 -28.55 2.12
CA TYR A 395 9.40 -29.59 2.63
C TYR A 395 8.31 -29.93 1.61
N ASN A 396 7.53 -28.92 1.16
CA ASN A 396 6.44 -29.12 0.21
C ASN A 396 6.94 -29.65 -1.15
N LEU A 397 8.10 -29.17 -1.60
CA LEU A 397 8.72 -29.70 -2.82
C LEU A 397 9.06 -31.19 -2.69
N ALA A 398 9.59 -31.63 -1.53
CA ALA A 398 9.86 -33.03 -1.29
C ALA A 398 8.57 -33.89 -1.27
N LEU A 399 7.49 -33.38 -0.65
CA LEU A 399 6.18 -34.05 -0.65
C LEU A 399 5.62 -34.22 -2.07
N VAL A 400 5.68 -33.17 -2.87
CA VAL A 400 5.18 -33.23 -4.28
C VAL A 400 5.99 -34.22 -5.09
N PHE A 401 7.32 -34.25 -4.92
CA PHE A 401 8.15 -35.23 -5.62
C PHE A 401 7.86 -36.67 -5.22
N GLU A 402 7.37 -36.97 -4.01
CA GLU A 402 6.88 -38.31 -3.67
C GLU A 402 5.75 -38.79 -4.59
N LYS A 403 4.95 -37.87 -5.16
CA LYS A 403 3.84 -38.17 -6.06
C LYS A 403 4.27 -38.29 -7.53
N VAL A 404 5.35 -37.61 -7.90
CA VAL A 404 5.78 -37.46 -9.31
C VAL A 404 7.01 -38.30 -9.62
N ASP A 405 8.01 -38.26 -8.76
CA ASP A 405 9.27 -38.97 -8.89
C ASP A 405 9.85 -39.33 -7.51
N PRO A 406 9.51 -40.52 -6.97
CA PRO A 406 9.96 -40.96 -5.67
C PRO A 406 11.49 -41.07 -5.54
N LYS A 407 12.21 -41.24 -6.64
CA LYS A 407 13.69 -41.25 -6.60
C LYS A 407 14.24 -39.86 -6.35
N GLU A 408 13.72 -38.86 -7.04
CA GLU A 408 14.10 -37.46 -6.83
C GLU A 408 13.65 -36.96 -5.45
N ALA A 409 12.51 -37.44 -4.92
CA ALA A 409 12.03 -37.11 -3.60
C ALA A 409 13.06 -37.40 -2.49
N ILE A 410 13.86 -38.47 -2.62
CA ILE A 410 14.95 -38.79 -1.67
C ILE A 410 15.92 -37.62 -1.56
N ALA A 411 16.40 -37.12 -2.69
CA ALA A 411 17.35 -36.00 -2.71
C ALA A 411 16.74 -34.71 -2.14
N ARG A 412 15.43 -34.47 -2.38
CA ARG A 412 14.71 -33.34 -1.84
C ARG A 412 14.54 -33.41 -0.32
N TRP A 413 14.19 -34.60 0.24
CA TRP A 413 14.13 -34.82 1.69
C TRP A 413 15.51 -34.68 2.35
N GLU A 414 16.57 -35.19 1.74
CA GLU A 414 17.93 -35.04 2.26
C GLU A 414 18.34 -33.57 2.32
N ARG A 415 17.98 -32.77 1.28
CA ARG A 415 18.24 -31.33 1.26
C ARG A 415 17.47 -30.62 2.38
N TYR A 416 16.15 -30.92 2.54
CA TYR A 416 15.33 -30.37 3.62
C TYR A 416 15.94 -30.67 4.99
N ILE A 417 16.23 -31.95 5.28
CA ILE A 417 16.80 -32.37 6.57
C ILE A 417 18.12 -31.65 6.86
N ARG A 418 18.97 -31.48 5.86
CA ARG A 418 20.27 -30.79 6.00
C ARG A 418 20.10 -29.33 6.42
N VAL A 419 19.15 -28.62 5.84
CA VAL A 419 18.88 -27.22 6.15
C VAL A 419 18.12 -27.10 7.47
N ALA A 420 17.02 -27.83 7.62
CA ALA A 420 16.10 -27.70 8.74
C ALA A 420 16.72 -28.20 10.08
N SER A 421 17.66 -29.17 10.03
CA SER A 421 18.35 -29.64 11.24
C SER A 421 19.19 -28.57 11.96
N GLN A 422 19.50 -27.46 11.28
CA GLN A 422 20.19 -26.31 11.88
C GLN A 422 19.25 -25.40 12.67
N LEU A 423 17.93 -25.59 12.54
CA LEU A 423 16.89 -24.72 13.08
C LEU A 423 16.15 -25.44 14.22
N PRO A 424 16.26 -24.99 15.48
CA PRO A 424 15.57 -25.64 16.61
C PRO A 424 14.05 -25.74 16.44
N ALA A 425 13.43 -24.76 15.76
CA ALA A 425 11.99 -24.75 15.50
C ALA A 425 11.52 -25.84 14.53
N GLU A 426 12.43 -26.41 13.72
CA GLU A 426 12.11 -27.41 12.71
C GLU A 426 12.31 -28.87 13.22
N LYS A 427 12.69 -29.07 14.47
CA LYS A 427 13.07 -30.39 15.02
C LYS A 427 12.03 -31.48 14.75
N ASP A 428 10.77 -31.21 15.04
CA ASP A 428 9.68 -32.18 14.89
C ASP A 428 9.43 -32.51 13.41
N TRP A 429 9.50 -31.51 12.56
CA TRP A 429 9.35 -31.67 11.11
C TRP A 429 10.52 -32.44 10.48
N VAL A 430 11.75 -32.28 11.02
CA VAL A 430 12.91 -33.07 10.61
C VAL A 430 12.72 -34.56 10.94
N ASP A 431 12.10 -34.87 12.06
CA ASP A 431 11.82 -36.26 12.40
C ASP A 431 10.75 -36.89 11.51
N VAL A 432 9.72 -36.12 11.14
CA VAL A 432 8.73 -36.50 10.11
C VAL A 432 9.42 -36.74 8.77
N ALA A 433 10.26 -35.82 8.33
CA ALA A 433 11.01 -35.94 7.06
C ALA A 433 11.89 -37.18 7.02
N ARG A 434 12.54 -37.55 8.15
CA ARG A 434 13.33 -38.80 8.28
C ARG A 434 12.46 -40.06 8.16
N GLN A 435 11.19 -40.00 8.60
CA GLN A 435 10.25 -41.11 8.42
C GLN A 435 9.88 -41.27 6.94
N HIS A 436 9.54 -40.15 6.24
CA HIS A 436 9.28 -40.16 4.80
C HIS A 436 10.47 -40.75 4.03
N LEU A 437 11.67 -40.28 4.32
CA LEU A 437 12.89 -40.74 3.67
C LEU A 437 13.12 -42.25 3.87
N ARG A 438 12.92 -42.75 5.08
CA ARG A 438 13.03 -44.20 5.37
C ARG A 438 12.00 -45.01 4.60
N LYS A 439 10.73 -44.57 4.56
CA LYS A 439 9.67 -45.24 3.82
C LYS A 439 9.98 -45.32 2.32
N LEU A 440 10.39 -44.22 1.73
CA LEU A 440 10.76 -44.15 0.29
C LEU A 440 11.93 -45.08 -0.05
N ARG A 441 12.99 -45.09 0.79
CA ARG A 441 14.14 -45.97 0.57
C ARG A 441 13.79 -47.44 0.67
N ASN A 442 12.82 -47.84 1.52
CA ASN A 442 12.33 -49.21 1.60
C ASN A 442 11.50 -49.56 0.37
N GLN A 443 10.59 -48.72 -0.04
CA GLN A 443 9.74 -48.94 -1.25
C GLN A 443 10.54 -49.07 -2.56
N LEU A 444 11.68 -48.41 -2.66
CA LEU A 444 12.53 -48.42 -3.86
C LEU A 444 13.58 -49.56 -3.85
N LYS A 445 13.64 -50.35 -2.75
CA LYS A 445 14.47 -51.58 -2.67
C LYS A 445 13.69 -52.84 -3.05
N GLU A 446 12.35 -52.74 -3.03
CA GLU A 446 11.44 -53.77 -3.51
C GLU A 446 11.17 -53.60 -5.01
#